data_ec315f2b66a6676b4ddc55b06f354d9b
#
_entry.id   ec315f2b66a6676b4ddc55b06f354d9b
#
_cell.length_a   1.000
_cell.length_b   1.000
_cell.length_c   1.000
_cell.angle_alpha   90.00
_cell.angle_beta   90.00
_cell.angle_gamma   90.00
#
_symmetry.space_group_name_H-M   'P 1'
#
loop_
_entity.id
_entity.type
_entity.pdbx_description
1 polymer ?
#
loop_
_entity_poly.entity_id
_entity_poly.type
_entity_poly.pdbx_seq_one_letter_code
_entity_poly.pdbx_strand_id
1 'polypeptide(L)'
;YWVHMDKIRPAVVLTRDVALPYLSNITVAPIFTKVRGLRTEVIVDERNGLDHESAVNLDNVQTVSRDSVFDQIGLLTFRQKRELAWAIVLAFDLEIRLRDI
;
A
#
# COMPACT_ATOMS: atom_id res chain seq x y z
N TYR A 1 3.25 1.26 -7.35
CA TYR A 1 4.27 2.15 -7.89
C TYR A 1 5.64 1.86 -7.32
N TRP A 2 6.69 2.15 -8.09
CA TRP A 2 8.04 2.22 -7.56
C TRP A 2 8.20 3.52 -6.79
N VAL A 3 8.73 3.45 -5.57
CA VAL A 3 8.87 4.62 -4.69
C VAL A 3 10.27 4.65 -4.07
N HIS A 4 10.88 5.82 -4.07
CA HIS A 4 12.14 6.05 -3.38
C HIS A 4 11.86 6.38 -1.91
N MET A 5 12.17 5.45 -1.02
CA MET A 5 12.03 5.58 0.43
C MET A 5 13.43 5.50 1.07
N ASP A 6 13.68 4.53 1.93
CA ASP A 6 15.05 4.20 2.39
C ASP A 6 15.91 3.69 1.22
N LYS A 7 15.25 3.03 0.29
CA LYS A 7 15.75 2.61 -1.01
C LYS A 7 14.57 2.57 -1.98
N ILE A 8 14.80 2.30 -3.23
CA ILE A 8 13.72 2.15 -4.21
C ILE A 8 13.06 0.79 -3.97
N ARG A 9 11.76 0.83 -3.71
CA ARG A 9 10.96 -0.38 -3.49
C ARG A 9 9.53 -0.18 -4.00
N PRO A 10 8.81 -1.27 -4.26
CA PRO A 10 7.39 -1.16 -4.60
C PRO A 10 6.60 -0.70 -3.37
N ALA A 11 5.56 0.07 -3.61
CA ALA A 11 4.64 0.54 -2.57
C ALA A 11 3.25 0.77 -3.14
N VAL A 12 2.26 0.68 -2.27
CA VAL A 12 0.88 1.03 -2.59
C VAL A 12 0.66 2.50 -2.24
N VAL A 13 0.17 3.27 -3.21
CA VAL A 13 -0.22 4.66 -2.96
C VAL A 13 -1.58 4.66 -2.28
N LEU A 14 -1.65 5.23 -1.09
CA LEU A 14 -2.87 5.32 -0.28
C LEU A 14 -3.60 6.65 -0.48
N THR A 15 -2.92 7.67 -0.96
CA THR A 15 -3.54 8.94 -1.29
C THR A 15 -4.56 8.75 -2.40
N ARG A 16 -5.76 9.30 -2.23
CA ARG A 16 -6.83 9.17 -3.23
C ARG A 16 -6.45 9.80 -4.57
N ASP A 17 -6.87 9.18 -5.65
CA ASP A 17 -6.48 9.56 -7.01
C ASP A 17 -6.76 11.03 -7.35
N VAL A 18 -7.92 11.54 -6.94
CA VAL A 18 -8.32 12.92 -7.26
C VAL A 18 -7.41 13.97 -6.61
N ALA A 19 -6.71 13.61 -5.54
CA ALA A 19 -5.81 14.52 -4.84
C ALA A 19 -4.37 14.45 -5.34
N LEU A 20 -3.98 13.36 -6.00
CA LEU A 20 -2.60 13.13 -6.42
C LEU A 20 -1.98 14.28 -7.22
N PRO A 21 -2.67 14.90 -8.20
CA PRO A 21 -2.08 15.99 -8.97
C PRO A 21 -1.81 17.25 -8.16
N TYR A 22 -2.47 17.40 -7.00
CA TYR A 22 -2.47 18.65 -6.23
C TYR A 22 -1.62 18.59 -4.97
N LEU A 23 -1.26 17.39 -4.52
CA LEU A 23 -0.49 17.22 -3.28
C LEU A 23 0.99 17.08 -3.60
N SER A 24 1.82 17.79 -2.84
CA SER A 24 3.28 17.65 -2.93
C SER A 24 3.79 16.45 -2.14
N ASN A 25 3.01 15.98 -1.16
CA ASN A 25 3.33 14.81 -0.35
C ASN A 25 2.26 13.74 -0.50
N ILE A 26 2.68 12.49 -0.58
CA ILE A 26 1.82 11.34 -0.86
C ILE A 26 2.05 10.30 0.21
N THR A 27 0.97 9.69 0.68
CA THR A 27 1.02 8.61 1.66
C THR A 27 1.11 7.26 0.94
N VAL A 28 2.07 6.45 1.36
CA VAL A 28 2.33 5.14 0.76
C VAL A 28 2.51 4.07 1.82
N ALA A 29 2.19 2.83 1.47
CA ALA A 29 2.49 1.64 2.27
C ALA A 29 3.54 0.81 1.53
N PRO A 30 4.70 0.54 2.16
CA PRO A 30 5.76 -0.22 1.49
C PRO A 30 5.36 -1.68 1.28
N ILE A 31 5.94 -2.28 0.24
CA ILE A 31 5.79 -3.71 -0.05
C ILE A 31 7.13 -4.38 0.25
N PHE A 32 7.09 -5.37 1.14
CA PHE A 32 8.28 -6.13 1.53
C PHE A 32 8.22 -7.54 0.98
N THR A 33 9.37 -8.09 0.63
CA THR A 33 9.48 -9.47 0.13
C THR A 33 9.23 -10.49 1.22
N LYS A 34 9.51 -10.14 2.48
CA LYS A 34 9.28 -11.03 3.62
C LYS A 34 7.85 -10.91 4.10
N VAL A 35 7.07 -11.96 3.91
CA VAL A 35 5.70 -12.07 4.40
C VAL A 35 5.73 -12.63 5.81
N ARG A 36 5.11 -11.92 6.77
CA ARG A 36 5.07 -12.32 8.18
C ARG A 36 3.75 -12.92 8.60
N GLY A 37 2.72 -12.84 7.74
CA GLY A 37 1.39 -13.35 8.04
C GLY A 37 0.60 -12.51 9.04
N LEU A 38 0.90 -11.22 9.12
CA LEU A 38 0.19 -10.30 10.02
C LEU A 38 -1.12 -9.84 9.40
N ARG A 39 -2.10 -9.51 10.25
CA ARG A 39 -3.38 -8.95 9.78
C ARG A 39 -3.23 -7.56 9.19
N THR A 40 -2.14 -6.88 9.49
CA THR A 40 -1.80 -5.56 8.93
C THR A 40 -1.04 -5.65 7.62
N GLU A 41 -0.93 -6.86 7.06
CA GLU A 41 -0.33 -7.11 5.76
C GLU A 41 -1.40 -7.50 4.74
N VAL A 42 -1.16 -7.14 3.48
CA VAL A 42 -1.95 -7.58 2.33
C VAL A 42 -1.02 -8.29 1.36
N ILE A 43 -1.33 -9.54 1.04
CA ILE A 43 -0.52 -10.33 0.10
C ILE A 43 -0.72 -9.82 -1.32
N VAL A 44 0.39 -9.58 -1.99
CA VAL A 44 0.47 -9.20 -3.39
C VAL A 44 1.49 -10.09 -4.09
N ASP A 45 1.38 -10.23 -5.40
CA ASP A 45 2.22 -11.14 -6.16
C ASP A 45 2.30 -10.76 -7.65
N GLU A 46 2.58 -11.74 -8.49
CA GLU A 46 2.73 -11.54 -9.93
C GLU A 46 1.48 -10.99 -10.60
N ARG A 47 0.29 -11.27 -10.05
CA ARG A 47 -0.97 -10.70 -10.54
C ARG A 47 -0.98 -9.18 -10.45
N ASN A 48 -0.17 -8.62 -9.57
CA ASN A 48 -0.06 -7.18 -9.34
C ASN A 48 1.16 -6.57 -10.04
N GLY A 49 1.88 -7.35 -10.85
CA GLY A 49 3.06 -6.89 -11.57
C GLY A 49 4.37 -7.06 -10.82
N LEU A 50 4.37 -7.76 -9.68
CA LEU A 50 5.58 -8.03 -8.91
C LEU A 50 6.26 -9.32 -9.39
N ASP A 51 7.53 -9.51 -9.02
CA ASP A 51 8.29 -10.71 -9.41
C ASP A 51 7.88 -11.95 -8.61
N HIS A 52 7.41 -11.76 -7.38
CA HIS A 52 7.07 -12.87 -6.48
C HIS A 52 6.13 -12.40 -5.38
N GLU A 53 5.62 -13.33 -4.59
CA GLU A 53 4.76 -13.04 -3.45
C GLU A 53 5.47 -12.13 -2.47
N SER A 54 4.75 -11.09 -2.03
CA SER A 54 5.23 -10.06 -1.13
C SER A 54 4.07 -9.58 -0.28
N ALA A 55 4.34 -8.68 0.66
CA ALA A 55 3.31 -8.14 1.53
C ALA A 55 3.33 -6.61 1.56
N VAL A 56 2.18 -6.00 1.34
CA VAL A 56 1.97 -4.59 1.65
C VAL A 56 1.93 -4.47 3.17
N ASN A 57 2.74 -3.60 3.74
CA ASN A 57 2.84 -3.46 5.20
C ASN A 57 2.18 -2.17 5.67
N LEU A 58 1.03 -2.29 6.32
CA LEU A 58 0.24 -1.15 6.78
C LEU A 58 0.73 -0.62 8.14
N ASP A 59 1.66 -1.30 8.80
CA ASP A 59 2.29 -0.79 10.02
C ASP A 59 3.44 0.19 9.72
N ASN A 60 3.87 0.26 8.46
CA ASN A 60 4.98 1.12 8.03
C ASN A 60 4.56 2.17 7.01
N VAL A 61 3.32 2.62 7.09
CA VAL A 61 2.82 3.70 6.24
C VAL A 61 3.64 4.97 6.47
N GLN A 62 4.01 5.63 5.39
CA GLN A 62 4.82 6.82 5.47
C GLN A 62 4.42 7.83 4.39
N THR A 63 4.82 9.08 4.60
CA THR A 63 4.60 10.17 3.66
C THR A 63 5.89 10.44 2.92
N VAL A 64 5.80 10.52 1.60
CA VAL A 64 6.94 10.80 0.73
C VAL A 64 6.61 11.97 -0.18
N SER A 65 7.64 12.62 -0.72
CA SER A 65 7.45 13.61 -1.77
C SER A 65 6.86 12.93 -3.01
N ARG A 66 5.95 13.61 -3.70
CA ARG A 66 5.42 13.10 -4.97
C ARG A 66 6.52 12.79 -5.98
N ASP A 67 7.62 13.55 -5.95
CA ASP A 67 8.77 13.33 -6.83
C ASP A 67 9.48 12.02 -6.57
N SER A 68 9.22 11.38 -5.43
CA SER A 68 9.76 10.07 -5.09
C SER A 68 8.97 8.92 -5.68
N VAL A 69 7.83 9.18 -6.31
CA VAL A 69 6.96 8.16 -6.90
C VAL A 69 7.25 8.09 -8.41
N PHE A 70 7.60 6.89 -8.88
CA PHE A 70 7.99 6.65 -10.27
C PHE A 70 6.89 5.89 -11.01
N ASP A 71 7.28 4.90 -11.83
CA ASP A 71 6.38 4.18 -12.70
C ASP A 71 5.40 3.28 -11.94
N GLN A 72 4.21 3.17 -12.47
CA GLN A 72 3.22 2.23 -11.98
C GLN A 72 3.64 0.80 -12.31
N ILE A 73 3.60 -0.07 -11.30
CA ILE A 73 3.92 -1.49 -11.46
C ILE A 73 2.69 -2.27 -11.89
N GLY A 74 1.56 -1.99 -11.28
CA GLY A 74 0.31 -2.70 -11.52
C GLY A 74 -0.80 -2.16 -10.65
N LEU A 75 -1.84 -2.96 -10.47
CA LEU A 75 -3.04 -2.58 -9.72
C LEU A 75 -3.37 -3.67 -8.70
N LEU A 76 -4.03 -3.26 -7.61
CA LEU A 76 -4.63 -4.19 -6.67
C LEU A 76 -5.94 -4.73 -7.25
N THR A 77 -6.25 -5.98 -6.94
CA THR A 77 -7.56 -6.55 -7.25
C THR A 77 -8.61 -5.94 -6.32
N PHE A 78 -9.89 -6.10 -6.67
CA PHE A 78 -10.98 -5.66 -5.80
C PHE A 78 -10.90 -6.31 -4.42
N ARG A 79 -10.61 -7.61 -4.37
CA ARG A 79 -10.46 -8.33 -3.10
C ARG A 79 -9.30 -7.78 -2.27
N GLN A 80 -8.17 -7.50 -2.90
CA GLN A 80 -7.01 -6.92 -2.21
C GLN A 80 -7.31 -5.53 -1.67
N LYS A 81 -8.12 -4.74 -2.38
CA LYS A 81 -8.55 -3.42 -1.87
C LYS A 81 -9.38 -3.54 -0.61
N ARG A 82 -10.24 -4.55 -0.52
CA ARG A 82 -11.01 -4.83 0.70
C ARG A 82 -10.09 -5.27 1.85
N GLU A 83 -9.13 -6.13 1.56
CA GLU A 83 -8.15 -6.56 2.54
C GLU A 83 -7.29 -5.37 3.02
N LEU A 84 -6.96 -4.46 2.11
CA LEU A 84 -6.24 -3.23 2.44
C LEU A 84 -7.04 -2.37 3.42
N ALA A 85 -8.33 -2.19 3.18
CA ALA A 85 -9.19 -1.43 4.07
C ALA A 85 -9.22 -2.03 5.48
N TRP A 86 -9.34 -3.36 5.57
CA TRP A 86 -9.31 -4.06 6.86
C TRP A 86 -7.96 -3.91 7.56
N ALA A 87 -6.87 -4.04 6.82
CA ALA A 87 -5.53 -3.88 7.36
C ALA A 87 -5.31 -2.47 7.92
N ILE A 88 -5.83 -1.44 7.25
CA ILE A 88 -5.76 -0.06 7.72
C ILE A 88 -6.55 0.12 9.01
N VAL A 89 -7.77 -0.41 9.08
CA VAL A 89 -8.59 -0.36 10.29
C VAL A 89 -7.83 -0.97 11.47
N LEU A 90 -7.18 -2.11 11.26
CA LEU A 90 -6.42 -2.79 12.30
C LEU A 90 -5.13 -2.05 12.66
N ALA A 91 -4.39 -1.58 11.67
CA ALA A 91 -3.10 -0.91 11.88
C ALA A 91 -3.25 0.40 12.66
N PHE A 92 -4.35 1.12 12.45
CA PHE A 92 -4.63 2.40 13.10
C PHE A 92 -5.62 2.30 14.24
N ASP A 93 -6.00 1.08 14.62
CA ASP A 93 -6.93 0.82 15.72
C ASP A 93 -8.23 1.64 15.60
N LEU A 94 -8.80 1.65 14.39
CA LEU A 94 -10.01 2.42 14.12
C LEU A 94 -11.24 1.67 14.64
N GLU A 95 -12.19 2.41 15.23
CA GLU A 95 -13.44 1.87 15.76
C GLU A 95 -14.52 1.85 14.67
N ILE A 96 -14.25 1.10 13.58
CA ILE A 96 -15.17 0.95 12.46
C ILE A 96 -15.56 -0.52 12.37
N ARG A 97 -16.85 -0.78 12.14
CA ARG A 97 -17.32 -2.13 11.88
C ARG A 97 -16.81 -2.56 10.51
N LEU A 98 -16.09 -3.68 10.47
CA LEU A 98 -15.48 -4.17 9.21
C LEU A 98 -16.52 -4.43 8.12
N ARG A 99 -17.75 -4.77 8.50
CA ARG A 99 -18.84 -4.99 7.53
C ARG A 99 -19.26 -3.72 6.79
N ASP A 100 -18.89 -2.54 7.32
CA ASP A 100 -19.24 -1.25 6.74
C ASP A 100 -18.21 -0.77 5.71
N ILE A 101 -17.16 -1.55 5.51
CA ILE A 101 -16.08 -1.23 4.57
C ILE A 101 -16.39 -1.85 3.16
#